data_025d7ef103689848fdfd5761a809262b
#
_entry.id   025d7ef103689848fdfd5761a809262b
#
_cell.length_a   1.000
_cell.length_b   1.000
_cell.length_c   1.000
_cell.angle_alpha   90.00
_cell.angle_beta   90.00
_cell.angle_gamma   90.00
#
_symmetry.space_group_name_H-M   'P 1'
#
loop_
_entity.id
_entity.type
_entity.pdbx_description
1 polymer ?
#
loop_
_entity_poly.entity_id
_entity_poly.type
_entity_poly.pdbx_seq_one_letter_code
_entity_poly.pdbx_strand_id
1 'polypeptide(L)'
;MGEGKRGVHGRFADNAVMTTAFFVTGTDTGAGKTFTSTVLLHALRQRGLRAVGMKPVASGSEETPEGLRNEDALALQAASDPRPDYALVNPWALREPTAPEIAARLDGVEVTLPPIEAAFAQLEAQADVVLVEGVGGFLAPVNAVIDQCDLPRALGLPVLVVVGLKLGCINHARMTVEAVQSRGFRVLGWIASDVETTMLFPDDYFEALKAALPVPCFGRLPHAPGVDPASLTAHLALPEGFPQPS
;
A
#
# COMPACT_ATOMS: atom_id res chain seq x y z
N MET A 1 -60.42 -32.34 -0.03
CA MET A 1 -59.93 -31.01 0.21
C MET A 1 -58.57 -31.15 0.87
N GLY A 2 -57.50 -31.02 0.12
CA GLY A 2 -56.14 -31.15 0.60
C GLY A 2 -55.33 -29.95 0.14
N GLU A 3 -54.99 -29.06 1.08
CA GLU A 3 -54.18 -27.91 0.81
C GLU A 3 -52.69 -28.27 0.82
N GLY A 4 -52.08 -28.07 -0.32
CA GLY A 4 -50.65 -28.25 -0.52
C GLY A 4 -49.86 -27.11 0.11
N LYS A 5 -48.99 -27.41 1.08
CA LYS A 5 -47.96 -26.49 1.59
C LYS A 5 -46.87 -26.37 0.55
N ARG A 6 -46.74 -25.16 -0.05
CA ARG A 6 -45.57 -24.77 -0.87
C ARG A 6 -44.44 -24.44 0.06
N GLY A 7 -43.38 -25.23 -0.05
CA GLY A 7 -42.08 -24.95 0.61
C GLY A 7 -41.46 -23.69 0.03
N VAL A 8 -41.21 -22.73 0.90
CA VAL A 8 -40.41 -21.53 0.60
C VAL A 8 -38.95 -21.96 0.61
N HIS A 9 -38.36 -22.06 -0.57
CA HIS A 9 -36.91 -22.21 -0.71
C HIS A 9 -36.28 -20.85 -0.32
N GLY A 10 -35.70 -20.79 0.88
CA GLY A 10 -34.85 -19.70 1.31
C GLY A 10 -33.68 -19.60 0.35
N ARG A 11 -33.60 -18.49 -0.36
CA ARG A 11 -32.37 -18.11 -1.08
C ARG A 11 -31.31 -17.89 -0.02
N PHE A 12 -30.26 -18.70 -0.06
CA PHE A 12 -29.02 -18.37 0.61
C PHE A 12 -28.51 -17.07 -0.03
N ALA A 13 -28.49 -15.99 0.75
CA ALA A 13 -27.79 -14.80 0.35
C ALA A 13 -26.31 -15.19 0.21
N ASP A 14 -25.76 -15.08 -1.00
CA ASP A 14 -24.33 -15.07 -1.22
C ASP A 14 -23.77 -13.97 -0.32
N ASN A 15 -23.08 -14.36 0.74
CA ASN A 15 -22.21 -13.46 1.48
C ASN A 15 -21.05 -13.13 0.52
N ALA A 16 -21.22 -12.12 -0.31
CA ALA A 16 -20.13 -11.52 -1.03
C ALA A 16 -19.13 -11.05 0.06
N VAL A 17 -18.01 -11.74 0.17
CA VAL A 17 -16.89 -11.31 1.00
C VAL A 17 -16.47 -9.94 0.45
N MET A 18 -16.77 -8.89 1.22
CA MET A 18 -16.37 -7.51 0.81
C MET A 18 -14.86 -7.44 0.84
N THR A 19 -14.24 -7.26 -0.32
CA THR A 19 -12.81 -7.03 -0.43
C THR A 19 -12.46 -5.76 0.34
N THR A 20 -11.44 -5.84 1.16
CA THR A 20 -10.93 -4.69 1.90
C THR A 20 -9.68 -4.17 1.22
N ALA A 21 -9.55 -2.86 1.10
CA ALA A 21 -8.37 -2.28 0.49
C ALA A 21 -7.86 -1.06 1.27
N PHE A 22 -6.57 -0.76 1.14
CA PHE A 22 -5.95 0.41 1.76
C PHE A 22 -4.74 0.88 0.96
N PHE A 23 -4.45 2.18 1.10
CA PHE A 23 -3.33 2.83 0.44
C PHE A 23 -2.16 2.98 1.41
N VAL A 24 -0.95 2.62 0.96
CA VAL A 24 0.30 2.78 1.71
C VAL A 24 1.06 3.98 1.15
N THR A 25 1.23 5.00 1.98
CA THR A 25 2.11 6.13 1.68
C THR A 25 3.35 6.13 2.58
N GLY A 26 4.38 6.83 2.18
CA GLY A 26 5.56 7.06 3.02
C GLY A 26 5.71 8.52 3.42
N THR A 27 6.50 8.76 4.45
CA THR A 27 6.92 10.11 4.82
C THR A 27 7.85 10.74 3.79
N ASP A 28 8.46 9.90 2.92
CA ASP A 28 9.40 10.31 1.88
C ASP A 28 9.69 9.16 0.90
N THR A 29 10.43 9.46 -0.18
CA THR A 29 11.15 8.44 -0.97
C THR A 29 12.18 7.76 -0.08
N GLY A 30 12.32 6.44 -0.19
CA GLY A 30 13.23 5.68 0.67
C GLY A 30 12.75 5.49 2.13
N ALA A 31 11.46 5.77 2.45
CA ALA A 31 10.89 5.50 3.78
C ALA A 31 10.68 4.00 4.07
N GLY A 32 11.02 3.10 3.15
CA GLY A 32 10.86 1.65 3.33
C GLY A 32 9.45 1.15 3.02
N LYS A 33 8.68 1.85 2.16
CA LYS A 33 7.32 1.46 1.77
C LYS A 33 7.25 0.03 1.26
N THR A 34 8.02 -0.30 0.23
CA THR A 34 7.95 -1.59 -0.46
C THR A 34 8.34 -2.74 0.46
N PHE A 35 9.39 -2.55 1.25
CA PHE A 35 9.76 -3.52 2.28
C PHE A 35 8.62 -3.71 3.30
N THR A 36 8.03 -2.62 3.80
CA THR A 36 6.89 -2.68 4.73
C THR A 36 5.66 -3.33 4.08
N SER A 37 5.36 -2.99 2.83
CA SER A 37 4.22 -3.55 2.08
C SER A 37 4.37 -5.05 1.87
N THR A 38 5.57 -5.54 1.56
CA THR A 38 5.82 -7.00 1.41
C THR A 38 5.65 -7.72 2.75
N VAL A 39 6.16 -7.17 3.86
CA VAL A 39 5.94 -7.76 5.20
C VAL A 39 4.45 -7.76 5.56
N LEU A 40 3.71 -6.68 5.25
CA LEU A 40 2.26 -6.61 5.46
C LEU A 40 1.51 -7.67 4.66
N LEU A 41 1.83 -7.86 3.38
CA LEU A 41 1.22 -8.91 2.55
C LEU A 41 1.43 -10.29 3.16
N HIS A 42 2.65 -10.61 3.60
CA HIS A 42 2.91 -11.86 4.30
C HIS A 42 2.14 -11.99 5.62
N ALA A 43 2.05 -10.93 6.42
CA ALA A 43 1.29 -10.94 7.67
C ALA A 43 -0.21 -11.18 7.44
N LEU A 44 -0.80 -10.59 6.39
CA LEU A 44 -2.19 -10.81 6.01
C LEU A 44 -2.42 -12.25 5.53
N ARG A 45 -1.52 -12.78 4.71
CA ARG A 45 -1.56 -14.18 4.25
C ARG A 45 -1.45 -15.19 5.40
N GLN A 46 -0.61 -14.91 6.40
CA GLN A 46 -0.52 -15.74 7.63
C GLN A 46 -1.82 -15.75 8.44
N ARG A 47 -2.68 -14.74 8.26
CA ARG A 47 -4.04 -14.70 8.82
C ARG A 47 -5.08 -15.44 7.96
N GLY A 48 -4.66 -16.09 6.88
CA GLY A 48 -5.52 -16.86 5.96
C GLY A 48 -6.22 -16.01 4.90
N LEU A 49 -5.81 -14.75 4.71
CA LEU A 49 -6.39 -13.85 3.71
C LEU A 49 -5.66 -13.97 2.37
N ARG A 50 -6.41 -13.94 1.28
CA ARG A 50 -5.87 -13.74 -0.06
C ARG A 50 -5.50 -12.25 -0.18
N ALA A 51 -4.22 -11.94 -0.15
CA ALA A 51 -3.72 -10.56 -0.14
C ALA A 51 -2.83 -10.28 -1.34
N VAL A 52 -3.13 -9.21 -2.06
CA VAL A 52 -2.39 -8.79 -3.26
C VAL A 52 -1.90 -7.35 -3.13
N GLY A 53 -0.74 -7.09 -3.72
CA GLY A 53 -0.14 -5.76 -3.78
C GLY A 53 -0.31 -5.12 -5.15
N MET A 54 -0.47 -3.81 -5.17
CA MET A 54 -0.52 -2.97 -6.35
C MET A 54 0.42 -1.78 -6.21
N LYS A 55 1.18 -1.48 -7.24
CA LYS A 55 2.02 -0.27 -7.41
C LYS A 55 1.51 0.51 -8.62
N PRO A 56 0.48 1.34 -8.49
CA PRO A 56 -0.19 1.96 -9.63
C PRO A 56 0.72 2.71 -10.58
N VAL A 57 1.69 3.44 -10.03
CA VAL A 57 2.71 4.19 -10.75
C VAL A 57 4.07 3.86 -10.16
N ALA A 58 5.03 3.54 -11.00
CA ALA A 58 6.42 3.29 -10.60
C ALA A 58 7.38 3.98 -11.57
N SER A 59 8.37 4.69 -11.05
CA SER A 59 9.50 5.25 -11.80
C SER A 59 10.77 4.44 -11.55
N GLY A 60 11.72 4.45 -12.49
CA GLY A 60 12.92 3.62 -12.41
C GLY A 60 12.66 2.17 -12.80
N SER A 61 11.96 1.97 -13.92
CA SER A 61 11.68 0.62 -14.44
C SER A 61 12.73 0.20 -15.47
N GLU A 62 13.13 -1.06 -15.40
CA GLU A 62 14.07 -1.67 -16.35
C GLU A 62 13.32 -2.25 -17.56
N GLU A 63 13.95 -2.20 -18.74
CA GLU A 63 13.42 -2.81 -19.94
C GLU A 63 13.74 -4.30 -19.97
N THR A 64 12.71 -5.11 -20.13
CA THR A 64 12.82 -6.57 -20.24
C THR A 64 12.11 -7.05 -21.52
N PRO A 65 12.33 -8.32 -21.95
CA PRO A 65 11.61 -8.88 -23.11
C PRO A 65 10.09 -8.81 -22.98
N GLU A 66 9.55 -8.78 -21.74
CA GLU A 66 8.11 -8.68 -21.45
C GLU A 66 7.63 -7.24 -21.26
N GLY A 67 8.49 -6.23 -21.50
CA GLY A 67 8.23 -4.81 -21.29
C GLY A 67 8.88 -4.25 -20.02
N LEU A 68 8.50 -3.04 -19.63
CA LEU A 68 9.04 -2.38 -18.44
C LEU A 68 8.68 -3.13 -17.16
N ARG A 69 9.67 -3.32 -16.28
CA ARG A 69 9.51 -3.94 -14.97
C ARG A 69 10.16 -3.08 -13.90
N ASN A 70 9.40 -2.82 -12.85
CA ASN A 70 9.85 -2.06 -11.69
C ASN A 70 10.12 -3.01 -10.51
N GLU A 71 11.20 -2.79 -9.79
CA GLU A 71 11.63 -3.62 -8.67
C GLU A 71 10.58 -3.68 -7.54
N ASP A 72 10.03 -2.53 -7.14
CA ASP A 72 8.98 -2.47 -6.12
C ASP A 72 7.73 -3.27 -6.53
N ALA A 73 7.29 -3.11 -7.79
CA ALA A 73 6.12 -3.82 -8.31
C ALA A 73 6.36 -5.33 -8.39
N LEU A 74 7.56 -5.76 -8.77
CA LEU A 74 7.94 -7.18 -8.76
C LEU A 74 7.96 -7.76 -7.35
N ALA A 75 8.45 -7.00 -6.36
CA ALA A 75 8.45 -7.41 -4.97
C ALA A 75 7.02 -7.58 -4.43
N LEU A 76 6.12 -6.64 -4.73
CA LEU A 76 4.70 -6.75 -4.37
C LEU A 76 4.03 -7.94 -5.07
N GLN A 77 4.28 -8.14 -6.36
CA GLN A 77 3.76 -9.29 -7.10
C GLN A 77 4.21 -10.62 -6.48
N ALA A 78 5.50 -10.72 -6.10
CA ALA A 78 6.05 -11.93 -5.49
C ALA A 78 5.48 -12.22 -4.09
N ALA A 79 5.19 -11.18 -3.31
CA ALA A 79 4.59 -11.29 -1.98
C ALA A 79 3.08 -11.57 -2.01
N SER A 80 2.41 -11.39 -3.16
CA SER A 80 0.97 -11.55 -3.33
C SER A 80 0.54 -13.02 -3.39
N ASP A 81 -0.69 -13.29 -2.93
CA ASP A 81 -1.38 -14.55 -3.09
C ASP A 81 -2.90 -14.31 -3.20
N PRO A 82 -3.56 -14.67 -4.32
CA PRO A 82 -2.98 -15.24 -5.55
C PRO A 82 -1.99 -14.28 -6.22
N ARG A 83 -1.02 -14.80 -6.95
CA ARG A 83 -0.07 -13.99 -7.70
C ARG A 83 -0.76 -13.35 -8.91
N PRO A 84 -0.93 -12.02 -8.96
CA PRO A 84 -1.63 -11.35 -10.05
C PRO A 84 -0.73 -11.17 -11.28
N ASP A 85 -1.34 -10.89 -12.43
CA ASP A 85 -0.60 -10.44 -13.61
C ASP A 85 0.11 -9.11 -13.34
N TYR A 86 1.33 -8.96 -13.85
CA TYR A 86 2.15 -7.76 -13.61
C TYR A 86 1.46 -6.47 -14.08
N ALA A 87 0.73 -6.52 -15.19
CA ALA A 87 0.02 -5.35 -15.72
C ALA A 87 -1.09 -4.83 -14.76
N LEU A 88 -1.64 -5.71 -13.91
CA LEU A 88 -2.58 -5.31 -12.86
C LEU A 88 -1.85 -4.72 -11.65
N VAL A 89 -0.65 -5.23 -11.35
CA VAL A 89 0.17 -4.71 -10.26
C VAL A 89 0.69 -3.31 -10.59
N ASN A 90 1.19 -3.11 -11.81
CA ASN A 90 1.86 -1.87 -12.20
C ASN A 90 1.37 -1.36 -13.58
N PRO A 91 0.19 -0.72 -13.63
CA PRO A 91 -0.34 -0.13 -14.86
C PRO A 91 0.54 0.93 -15.51
N TRP A 92 1.28 1.69 -14.71
CA TRP A 92 2.16 2.75 -15.18
C TRP A 92 3.60 2.50 -14.72
N ALA A 93 4.38 1.77 -15.54
CA ALA A 93 5.82 1.61 -15.38
C ALA A 93 6.54 2.69 -16.19
N LEU A 94 7.34 3.54 -15.52
CA LEU A 94 8.08 4.65 -16.12
C LEU A 94 9.60 4.35 -16.05
N ARG A 95 10.36 4.71 -17.11
CA ARG A 95 11.78 4.34 -17.25
C ARG A 95 12.67 5.03 -16.23
N GLU A 96 12.61 6.35 -16.18
CA GLU A 96 13.58 7.14 -15.43
C GLU A 96 13.35 7.09 -13.91
N PRO A 97 14.42 6.88 -13.10
CA PRO A 97 14.33 6.85 -11.64
C PRO A 97 14.25 8.26 -11.04
N THR A 98 13.18 8.96 -11.34
CA THR A 98 12.92 10.35 -10.90
C THR A 98 11.46 10.51 -10.47
N ALA A 99 11.04 11.74 -10.15
CA ALA A 99 9.64 12.01 -9.82
C ALA A 99 8.72 11.54 -10.95
N PRO A 100 7.57 10.90 -10.63
CA PRO A 100 6.67 10.33 -11.65
C PRO A 100 6.29 11.31 -12.77
N GLU A 101 6.00 12.57 -12.43
CA GLU A 101 5.68 13.62 -13.40
C GLU A 101 6.82 13.84 -14.42
N ILE A 102 8.07 13.85 -13.93
CA ILE A 102 9.24 14.05 -14.79
C ILE A 102 9.46 12.80 -15.65
N ALA A 103 9.37 11.60 -15.05
CA ALA A 103 9.54 10.33 -15.76
C ALA A 103 8.49 10.17 -16.88
N ALA A 104 7.22 10.42 -16.57
CA ALA A 104 6.13 10.35 -17.56
C ALA A 104 6.34 11.32 -18.74
N ARG A 105 6.78 12.54 -18.46
CA ARG A 105 7.11 13.53 -19.50
C ARG A 105 8.28 13.07 -20.36
N LEU A 106 9.31 12.45 -19.78
CA LEU A 106 10.47 11.91 -20.53
C LEU A 106 10.07 10.71 -21.40
N ASP A 107 9.17 9.86 -20.89
CA ASP A 107 8.63 8.72 -21.63
C ASP A 107 7.58 9.14 -22.69
N GLY A 108 7.16 10.41 -22.70
CA GLY A 108 6.13 10.91 -23.63
C GLY A 108 4.73 10.34 -23.35
N VAL A 109 4.45 9.96 -22.11
CA VAL A 109 3.16 9.40 -21.68
C VAL A 109 2.47 10.32 -20.67
N GLU A 110 1.14 10.24 -20.61
CA GLU A 110 0.33 10.91 -19.60
C GLU A 110 -0.28 9.86 -18.66
N VAL A 111 0.13 9.89 -17.39
CA VAL A 111 -0.44 9.00 -16.37
C VAL A 111 -1.86 9.47 -16.06
N THR A 112 -2.82 8.55 -16.18
CA THR A 112 -4.24 8.81 -15.95
C THR A 112 -4.84 7.79 -14.99
N LEU A 113 -5.96 8.12 -14.33
CA LEU A 113 -6.61 7.24 -13.33
C LEU A 113 -7.33 6.03 -13.93
N PRO A 114 -8.02 6.08 -15.10
CA PRO A 114 -8.82 4.96 -15.56
C PRO A 114 -8.09 3.61 -15.69
N PRO A 115 -6.84 3.52 -16.18
CA PRO A 115 -6.10 2.25 -16.16
C PRO A 115 -5.83 1.73 -14.76
N ILE A 116 -5.62 2.63 -13.78
CA ILE A 116 -5.40 2.28 -12.37
C ILE A 116 -6.69 1.71 -11.76
N GLU A 117 -7.81 2.39 -11.96
CA GLU A 117 -9.13 1.97 -11.47
C GLU A 117 -9.55 0.61 -12.07
N ALA A 118 -9.31 0.40 -13.38
CA ALA A 118 -9.62 -0.84 -14.06
C ALA A 118 -8.76 -2.01 -13.55
N ALA A 119 -7.47 -1.79 -13.30
CA ALA A 119 -6.57 -2.79 -12.74
C ALA A 119 -6.95 -3.11 -11.29
N PHE A 120 -7.24 -2.09 -10.48
CA PHE A 120 -7.66 -2.24 -9.09
C PHE A 120 -8.94 -3.09 -8.97
N ALA A 121 -9.97 -2.81 -9.76
CA ALA A 121 -11.22 -3.58 -9.76
C ALA A 121 -10.99 -5.07 -10.09
N GLN A 122 -10.03 -5.39 -10.97
CA GLN A 122 -9.68 -6.78 -11.28
C GLN A 122 -8.92 -7.44 -10.12
N LEU A 123 -8.09 -6.70 -9.37
CA LEU A 123 -7.42 -7.22 -8.19
C LEU A 123 -8.41 -7.46 -7.05
N GLU A 124 -9.37 -6.56 -6.84
CA GLU A 124 -10.45 -6.76 -5.86
C GLU A 124 -11.26 -8.01 -6.13
N ALA A 125 -11.53 -8.36 -7.39
CA ALA A 125 -12.26 -9.57 -7.75
C ALA A 125 -11.49 -10.87 -7.43
N GLN A 126 -10.18 -10.80 -7.21
CA GLN A 126 -9.29 -11.95 -7.01
C GLN A 126 -8.87 -12.16 -5.56
N ALA A 127 -9.00 -11.16 -4.70
CA ALA A 127 -8.40 -11.13 -3.36
C ALA A 127 -9.39 -10.69 -2.28
N ASP A 128 -9.08 -11.01 -1.05
CA ASP A 128 -9.81 -10.51 0.14
C ASP A 128 -9.26 -9.16 0.58
N VAL A 129 -7.98 -8.89 0.26
CA VAL A 129 -7.30 -7.63 0.59
C VAL A 129 -6.46 -7.15 -0.59
N VAL A 130 -6.59 -5.87 -0.93
CA VAL A 130 -5.71 -5.18 -1.88
C VAL A 130 -4.92 -4.09 -1.17
N LEU A 131 -3.59 -4.21 -1.17
CA LEU A 131 -2.66 -3.19 -0.69
C LEU A 131 -2.18 -2.37 -1.88
N VAL A 132 -2.50 -1.07 -1.90
CA VAL A 132 -2.09 -0.14 -2.97
C VAL A 132 -0.93 0.72 -2.48
N GLU A 133 0.24 0.55 -3.05
CA GLU A 133 1.43 1.30 -2.66
C GLU A 133 1.67 2.51 -3.56
N GLY A 134 1.79 3.70 -2.95
CA GLY A 134 2.13 4.94 -3.64
C GLY A 134 3.62 5.05 -3.97
N VAL A 135 3.97 6.02 -4.80
CA VAL A 135 5.36 6.42 -5.11
C VAL A 135 5.71 7.74 -4.43
N GLY A 136 6.90 7.85 -3.83
CA GLY A 136 7.30 9.04 -3.07
C GLY A 136 6.47 9.26 -1.81
N GLY A 137 6.14 10.51 -1.51
CA GLY A 137 5.30 10.92 -0.40
C GLY A 137 3.84 11.16 -0.81
N PHE A 138 2.98 11.44 0.18
CA PHE A 138 1.53 11.56 -0.02
C PHE A 138 1.10 12.67 -1.00
N LEU A 139 1.91 13.72 -1.12
CA LEU A 139 1.66 14.86 -2.02
C LEU A 139 2.63 14.90 -3.21
N ALA A 140 3.31 13.80 -3.51
CA ALA A 140 4.20 13.76 -4.68
C ALA A 140 3.37 13.90 -5.97
N PRO A 141 3.78 14.77 -6.92
CA PRO A 141 3.06 14.92 -8.17
C PRO A 141 3.24 13.68 -9.05
N VAL A 142 2.13 13.23 -9.64
CA VAL A 142 2.10 12.16 -10.64
C VAL A 142 2.14 12.75 -12.04
N ASN A 143 1.43 13.85 -12.23
CA ASN A 143 1.48 14.70 -13.42
C ASN A 143 1.10 16.14 -13.04
N ALA A 144 0.82 17.02 -14.00
CA ALA A 144 0.50 18.44 -13.77
C ALA A 144 -0.83 18.67 -13.00
N VAL A 145 -1.69 17.66 -12.90
CA VAL A 145 -3.06 17.78 -12.31
C VAL A 145 -3.40 16.68 -11.32
N ILE A 146 -2.58 15.63 -11.21
CA ILE A 146 -2.79 14.48 -10.33
C ILE A 146 -1.62 14.38 -9.36
N ASP A 147 -1.92 14.39 -8.07
CA ASP A 147 -1.00 14.07 -6.98
C ASP A 147 -1.21 12.62 -6.49
N GLN A 148 -0.27 12.11 -5.71
CA GLN A 148 -0.40 10.78 -5.10
C GLN A 148 -1.68 10.62 -4.26
N CYS A 149 -2.14 11.69 -3.61
CA CYS A 149 -3.36 11.66 -2.80
C CYS A 149 -4.65 11.50 -3.62
N ASP A 150 -4.61 11.71 -4.93
CA ASP A 150 -5.77 11.50 -5.79
C ASP A 150 -6.02 10.02 -6.09
N LEU A 151 -4.99 9.17 -6.00
CA LEU A 151 -5.12 7.72 -6.15
C LEU A 151 -6.03 7.11 -5.05
N PRO A 152 -5.72 7.25 -3.75
CA PRO A 152 -6.62 6.74 -2.71
C PRO A 152 -7.99 7.43 -2.73
N ARG A 153 -8.12 8.67 -3.23
CA ARG A 153 -9.41 9.34 -3.40
C ARG A 153 -10.26 8.66 -4.48
N ALA A 154 -9.68 8.40 -5.66
CA ALA A 154 -10.36 7.74 -6.76
C ALA A 154 -10.79 6.30 -6.40
N LEU A 155 -9.94 5.61 -5.63
CA LEU A 155 -10.19 4.23 -5.20
C LEU A 155 -10.98 4.10 -3.88
N GLY A 156 -11.31 5.21 -3.21
CA GLY A 156 -12.06 5.21 -1.93
C GLY A 156 -11.29 4.61 -0.75
N LEU A 157 -9.96 4.72 -0.71
CA LEU A 157 -9.11 3.98 0.22
C LEU A 157 -8.71 4.80 1.47
N PRO A 158 -8.72 4.18 2.66
CA PRO A 158 -8.03 4.71 3.84
C PRO A 158 -6.50 4.56 3.67
N VAL A 159 -5.75 5.31 4.47
CA VAL A 159 -4.29 5.46 4.31
C VAL A 159 -3.54 4.86 5.49
N LEU A 160 -2.52 4.06 5.21
CA LEU A 160 -1.49 3.62 6.14
C LEU A 160 -0.20 4.41 5.86
N VAL A 161 0.47 4.89 6.91
CA VAL A 161 1.69 5.70 6.78
C VAL A 161 2.92 4.88 7.16
N VAL A 162 3.92 4.83 6.29
CA VAL A 162 5.24 4.27 6.59
C VAL A 162 6.19 5.41 6.93
N VAL A 163 6.77 5.33 8.11
CA VAL A 163 7.72 6.32 8.63
C VAL A 163 9.13 5.74 8.58
N GLY A 164 9.96 6.24 7.67
CA GLY A 164 11.38 5.89 7.64
C GLY A 164 12.10 6.54 8.82
N LEU A 165 12.71 5.74 9.71
CA LEU A 165 13.46 6.24 10.85
C LEU A 165 14.80 6.82 10.39
N LYS A 166 14.88 8.13 10.37
CA LYS A 166 16.05 8.95 10.06
C LYS A 166 15.93 10.32 10.74
N LEU A 167 17.00 11.09 10.78
CA LEU A 167 16.94 12.45 11.32
C LEU A 167 15.88 13.29 10.57
N GLY A 168 14.97 13.93 11.33
CA GLY A 168 13.85 14.70 10.78
C GLY A 168 12.54 13.90 10.65
N CYS A 169 12.53 12.58 10.88
CA CYS A 169 11.36 11.72 10.69
C CYS A 169 10.13 12.14 11.52
N ILE A 170 10.33 12.69 12.73
CA ILE A 170 9.22 13.15 13.59
C ILE A 170 8.44 14.28 12.89
N ASN A 171 9.15 15.26 12.34
CA ASN A 171 8.54 16.36 11.60
C ASN A 171 7.82 15.83 10.34
N HIS A 172 8.50 14.99 9.54
CA HIS A 172 7.93 14.44 8.32
C HIS A 172 6.69 13.58 8.59
N ALA A 173 6.71 12.76 9.65
CA ALA A 173 5.57 11.94 10.03
C ALA A 173 4.35 12.78 10.44
N ARG A 174 4.57 13.81 11.27
CA ARG A 174 3.50 14.74 11.68
C ARG A 174 2.90 15.46 10.48
N MET A 175 3.74 16.03 9.60
CA MET A 175 3.27 16.70 8.39
C MET A 175 2.51 15.74 7.46
N THR A 176 2.96 14.49 7.31
CA THR A 176 2.30 13.50 6.47
C THR A 176 0.93 13.13 7.03
N VAL A 177 0.83 12.82 8.32
CA VAL A 177 -0.44 12.49 8.97
C VAL A 177 -1.42 13.67 8.90
N GLU A 178 -0.95 14.89 9.16
CA GLU A 178 -1.76 16.11 9.02
C GLU A 178 -2.24 16.31 7.58
N ALA A 179 -1.36 16.12 6.60
CA ALA A 179 -1.72 16.23 5.17
C ALA A 179 -2.78 15.21 4.76
N VAL A 180 -2.70 13.97 5.26
CA VAL A 180 -3.69 12.91 5.00
C VAL A 180 -5.03 13.29 5.63
N GLN A 181 -5.04 13.65 6.91
CA GLN A 181 -6.26 13.98 7.66
C GLN A 181 -6.95 15.25 7.14
N SER A 182 -6.18 16.30 6.83
CA SER A 182 -6.72 17.58 6.32
C SER A 182 -7.38 17.43 4.95
N ARG A 183 -7.05 16.39 4.20
CA ARG A 183 -7.69 16.06 2.92
C ARG A 183 -8.87 15.10 3.05
N GLY A 184 -9.29 14.81 4.28
CA GLY A 184 -10.49 14.00 4.59
C GLY A 184 -10.25 12.49 4.55
N PHE A 185 -9.01 12.02 4.50
CA PHE A 185 -8.73 10.58 4.55
C PHE A 185 -8.67 10.06 5.99
N ARG A 186 -9.14 8.84 6.17
CA ARG A 186 -8.93 8.08 7.40
C ARG A 186 -7.50 7.54 7.41
N VAL A 187 -6.73 7.85 8.44
CA VAL A 187 -5.43 7.23 8.70
C VAL A 187 -5.68 5.95 9.52
N LEU A 188 -5.33 4.79 8.97
CA LEU A 188 -5.45 3.50 9.66
C LEU A 188 -4.50 3.39 10.85
N GLY A 189 -3.28 3.89 10.65
CA GLY A 189 -2.17 3.84 11.56
C GLY A 189 -0.86 4.10 10.84
N TRP A 190 0.25 3.80 11.52
CA TRP A 190 1.58 3.93 10.94
C TRP A 190 2.50 2.78 11.35
N ILE A 191 3.52 2.55 10.54
CA ILE A 191 4.59 1.58 10.78
C ILE A 191 5.92 2.31 10.65
N ALA A 192 6.81 2.10 11.62
CA ALA A 192 8.20 2.54 11.52
C ALA A 192 9.02 1.54 10.69
N SER A 193 9.92 2.05 9.87
CA SER A 193 10.91 1.25 9.14
C SER A 193 12.30 1.82 9.42
N ASP A 194 13.20 1.00 9.95
CA ASP A 194 14.59 1.37 10.16
C ASP A 194 15.30 1.41 8.80
N VAL A 195 15.46 2.61 8.23
CA VAL A 195 16.04 2.80 6.90
C VAL A 195 17.55 3.11 6.95
N GLU A 196 18.07 3.46 8.11
CA GLU A 196 19.48 3.79 8.33
C GLU A 196 20.06 2.96 9.49
N THR A 197 21.20 2.32 9.24
CA THR A 197 21.91 1.54 10.28
C THR A 197 22.70 2.42 11.25
N THR A 198 22.94 3.69 10.89
CA THR A 198 23.78 4.63 11.64
C THR A 198 22.98 5.68 12.41
N MET A 199 21.65 5.54 12.46
CA MET A 199 20.81 6.47 13.20
C MET A 199 21.15 6.44 14.70
N LEU A 200 21.38 7.63 15.28
CA LEU A 200 21.59 7.76 16.72
C LEU A 200 20.24 7.72 17.46
N PHE A 201 20.19 7.00 18.58
CA PHE A 201 19.02 6.92 19.46
C PHE A 201 17.71 6.48 18.77
N PRO A 202 17.71 5.42 17.93
CA PRO A 202 16.51 5.04 17.16
C PRO A 202 15.31 4.69 18.03
N ASP A 203 15.53 4.16 19.24
CA ASP A 203 14.44 3.82 20.16
C ASP A 203 13.79 5.08 20.74
N ASP A 204 14.57 6.11 21.07
CA ASP A 204 14.04 7.41 21.53
C ASP A 204 13.20 8.10 20.45
N TYR A 205 13.64 8.02 19.17
CA TYR A 205 12.85 8.52 18.04
C TYR A 205 11.55 7.75 17.86
N PHE A 206 11.56 6.43 18.02
CA PHE A 206 10.37 5.61 17.92
C PHE A 206 9.36 5.94 19.04
N GLU A 207 9.81 6.08 20.29
CA GLU A 207 8.93 6.49 21.40
C GLU A 207 8.42 7.93 21.22
N ALA A 208 9.24 8.84 20.74
CA ALA A 208 8.83 10.21 20.43
C ALA A 208 7.76 10.25 19.31
N LEU A 209 7.87 9.40 18.29
CA LEU A 209 6.85 9.25 17.24
C LEU A 209 5.54 8.71 17.80
N LYS A 210 5.58 7.71 18.69
CA LYS A 210 4.37 7.16 19.36
C LYS A 210 3.66 8.24 20.19
N ALA A 211 4.42 9.11 20.83
CA ALA A 211 3.86 10.23 21.60
C ALA A 211 3.33 11.37 20.71
N ALA A 212 3.93 11.58 19.53
CA ALA A 212 3.62 12.71 18.66
C ALA A 212 2.49 12.46 17.66
N LEU A 213 2.24 11.20 17.28
CA LEU A 213 1.25 10.85 16.27
C LEU A 213 -0.08 10.43 16.91
N PRO A 214 -1.21 11.08 16.56
CA PRO A 214 -2.53 10.82 17.15
C PRO A 214 -3.22 9.60 16.50
N VAL A 215 -2.45 8.67 15.93
CA VAL A 215 -2.93 7.49 15.21
C VAL A 215 -2.14 6.25 15.65
N PRO A 216 -2.74 5.05 15.62
CA PRO A 216 -2.12 3.86 16.18
C PRO A 216 -0.82 3.46 15.45
N CYS A 217 0.16 3.00 16.25
CA CYS A 217 1.39 2.39 15.75
C CYS A 217 1.15 0.89 15.54
N PHE A 218 1.46 0.37 14.35
CA PHE A 218 1.33 -1.04 14.01
C PHE A 218 2.65 -1.81 14.04
N GLY A 219 3.71 -1.21 14.54
CA GLY A 219 4.99 -1.86 14.74
C GLY A 219 6.18 -1.11 14.19
N ARG A 220 7.35 -1.74 14.31
CA ARG A 220 8.63 -1.24 13.80
C ARG A 220 9.38 -2.38 13.12
N LEU A 221 9.73 -2.18 11.87
CA LEU A 221 10.51 -3.13 11.08
C LEU A 221 12.00 -2.78 11.16
N PRO A 222 12.86 -3.75 11.46
CA PRO A 222 14.29 -3.52 11.51
C PRO A 222 14.88 -3.29 10.11
N HIS A 223 16.04 -2.65 10.03
CA HIS A 223 16.84 -2.62 8.80
C HIS A 223 17.41 -4.04 8.55
N ALA A 224 16.85 -4.75 7.59
CA ALA A 224 17.14 -6.17 7.37
C ALA A 224 17.31 -6.48 5.85
N PRO A 225 18.35 -5.93 5.20
CA PRO A 225 18.59 -6.19 3.78
C PRO A 225 18.86 -7.68 3.55
N GLY A 226 18.20 -8.25 2.52
CA GLY A 226 18.36 -9.67 2.14
C GLY A 226 17.66 -10.67 3.05
N VAL A 227 16.95 -10.21 4.09
CA VAL A 227 16.11 -11.07 4.94
C VAL A 227 14.75 -11.27 4.29
N ASP A 228 14.22 -12.49 4.33
CA ASP A 228 12.88 -12.81 3.84
C ASP A 228 11.83 -12.00 4.61
N PRO A 229 11.05 -11.13 3.94
CA PRO A 229 9.99 -10.34 4.56
C PRO A 229 8.98 -11.19 5.37
N ALA A 230 8.73 -12.44 4.97
CA ALA A 230 7.83 -13.34 5.69
C ALA A 230 8.28 -13.65 7.13
N SER A 231 9.58 -13.60 7.40
CA SER A 231 10.14 -13.84 8.74
C SER A 231 9.99 -12.64 9.69
N LEU A 232 9.65 -11.46 9.16
CA LEU A 232 9.58 -10.21 9.92
C LEU A 232 8.15 -9.83 10.35
N THR A 233 7.17 -10.67 10.03
CA THR A 233 5.75 -10.41 10.35
C THR A 233 5.47 -10.25 11.85
N ALA A 234 6.27 -10.89 12.72
CA ALA A 234 6.17 -10.76 14.16
C ALA A 234 6.52 -9.35 14.69
N HIS A 235 7.17 -8.50 13.91
CA HIS A 235 7.42 -7.09 14.23
C HIS A 235 6.19 -6.20 14.04
N LEU A 236 5.11 -6.73 13.46
CA LEU A 236 3.85 -6.02 13.24
C LEU A 236 2.82 -6.39 14.31
N ALA A 237 2.23 -5.38 14.93
CA ALA A 237 1.13 -5.49 15.90
C ALA A 237 -0.17 -5.00 15.23
N LEU A 238 -0.60 -5.70 14.16
CA LEU A 238 -1.82 -5.36 13.45
C LEU A 238 -3.05 -5.66 14.32
N PRO A 239 -4.02 -4.73 14.45
CA PRO A 239 -5.25 -4.96 15.19
C PRO A 239 -5.99 -6.22 14.73
N GLU A 240 -6.78 -6.80 15.65
CA GLU A 240 -7.71 -7.86 15.27
C GLU A 240 -8.72 -7.32 14.24
N GLY A 241 -8.95 -8.10 13.17
CA GLY A 241 -9.81 -7.67 12.06
C GLY A 241 -9.19 -6.63 11.11
N PHE A 242 -7.90 -6.34 11.22
CA PHE A 242 -7.21 -5.49 10.23
C PHE A 242 -6.97 -6.27 8.91
N PRO A 243 -7.16 -5.64 7.74
CA PRO A 243 -7.79 -4.33 7.55
C PRO A 243 -9.31 -4.41 7.73
N GLN A 244 -9.91 -3.40 8.37
CA GLN A 244 -11.37 -3.36 8.51
C GLN A 244 -12.01 -2.79 7.25
N PRO A 245 -13.16 -3.32 6.81
CA PRO A 245 -13.95 -2.73 5.73
C PRO A 245 -14.21 -1.24 6.01
N SER A 246 -14.16 -0.43 4.97
CA SER A 246 -14.45 1.01 5.01
C SER A 246 -15.92 1.29 5.30
#